data_897af5b6497e424b75227389d8d3ebf3
#
_entry.id   897af5b6497e424b75227389d8d3ebf3
#
_cell.length_a   1.000
_cell.length_b   1.000
_cell.length_c   1.000
_cell.angle_alpha   90.00
_cell.angle_beta   90.00
_cell.angle_gamma   90.00
#
_symmetry.space_group_name_H-M   'P 1'
#
loop_
_entity.id
_entity.type
_entity.pdbx_description
1 polymer ?
#
loop_
_entity_poly.entity_id
_entity_poly.type
_entity_poly.pdbx_seq_one_letter_code
_entity_poly.pdbx_strand_id
1 'polypeptide(L)'
;YYLAVGALCVIGSAAAFAQALAATGPYHVLKTVKVGGEGGWDYLYADSADRQFYVPRGNRIDVYDLDTLKPVGTIADTTRVHDAAVDPATGNGFCSSSPVVEWNSKTLKTIKTIPVQGRPDGLLFDPATERVFVLSHSQPNATVMDAKDGTVVGTIDLGGAPEQGASDGAGHLYFNIEDKDNVAVVDAKTLKVTGHYDLAGKGGGPAGFAMDVKNHILFSFCHNPATCVILNADDGKILATLPIGSGVDAGSFNPKTMEAFSSQGDGTLPVIKENSP
;
A
#
# COMPACT_ATOMS: atom_id res chain seq x y z
N TYR A 1 -3.85 72.15 29.89
CA TYR A 1 -3.00 71.66 28.82
C TYR A 1 -2.57 70.24 29.14
N TYR A 2 -3.19 69.22 28.53
CA TYR A 2 -2.70 67.81 28.52
C TYR A 2 -2.61 67.37 27.11
N LEU A 3 -1.37 67.07 26.69
CA LEU A 3 -1.08 66.41 25.44
C LEU A 3 -1.19 64.89 25.65
N ALA A 4 -2.09 64.24 24.90
CA ALA A 4 -2.14 62.79 24.82
C ALA A 4 -1.27 62.32 23.65
N VAL A 5 -0.24 61.56 23.95
CA VAL A 5 0.59 60.85 22.96
C VAL A 5 -0.03 59.48 22.72
N GLY A 6 -0.59 59.29 21.54
CA GLY A 6 -1.09 57.97 21.10
C GLY A 6 0.05 57.12 20.59
N ALA A 7 0.30 55.98 21.25
CA ALA A 7 1.21 54.97 20.76
C ALA A 7 0.53 54.10 19.74
N LEU A 8 1.00 54.12 18.50
CA LEU A 8 0.55 53.26 17.42
C LEU A 8 1.30 51.93 17.52
N CYS A 9 0.63 50.87 18.01
CA CYS A 9 1.19 49.52 17.96
C CYS A 9 1.01 48.96 16.55
N VAL A 10 2.09 48.87 15.81
CA VAL A 10 2.17 48.10 14.55
C VAL A 10 2.38 46.63 14.91
N ILE A 11 1.32 45.83 14.79
CA ILE A 11 1.41 44.39 14.90
C ILE A 11 1.90 43.87 13.56
N GLY A 12 3.20 43.63 13.47
CA GLY A 12 3.82 42.93 12.35
C GLY A 12 3.45 41.45 12.39
N SER A 13 2.60 41.02 11.47
CA SER A 13 2.36 39.59 11.23
C SER A 13 3.62 38.96 10.64
N ALA A 14 4.39 38.31 11.47
CA ALA A 14 5.47 37.43 11.00
C ALA A 14 4.81 36.19 10.34
N ALA A 15 4.71 36.18 9.00
CA ALA A 15 4.44 34.99 8.24
C ALA A 15 5.66 34.08 8.40
N ALA A 16 5.53 33.07 9.25
CA ALA A 16 6.50 31.98 9.32
C ALA A 16 6.43 31.22 8.01
N PHE A 17 7.34 31.50 7.10
CA PHE A 17 7.65 30.59 5.99
C PHE A 17 8.26 29.33 6.62
N ALA A 18 7.48 28.24 6.69
CA ALA A 18 8.03 26.94 6.91
C ALA A 18 8.97 26.66 5.72
N GLN A 19 10.27 26.83 5.93
CA GLN A 19 11.26 26.29 5.02
C GLN A 19 11.09 24.78 5.05
N ALA A 20 10.57 24.21 3.96
CA ALA A 20 10.66 22.79 3.73
C ALA A 20 12.14 22.45 3.80
N LEU A 21 12.52 21.61 4.77
CA LEU A 21 13.85 21.03 4.85
C LEU A 21 14.11 20.38 3.49
N ALA A 22 15.11 20.90 2.77
CA ALA A 22 15.51 20.31 1.50
C ALA A 22 15.87 18.84 1.76
N ALA A 23 15.20 17.93 1.07
CA ALA A 23 15.49 16.51 1.16
C ALA A 23 16.99 16.32 0.87
N THR A 24 17.75 15.85 1.85
CA THR A 24 19.19 15.63 1.73
C THR A 24 19.55 14.31 1.07
N GLY A 25 18.53 13.55 0.59
CA GLY A 25 18.70 12.27 -0.07
C GLY A 25 18.94 12.38 -1.59
N PRO A 26 19.24 11.24 -2.25
CA PRO A 26 19.44 11.19 -3.70
C PRO A 26 18.18 11.40 -4.53
N TYR A 27 17.01 11.36 -3.88
CA TYR A 27 15.71 11.50 -4.53
C TYR A 27 15.20 12.94 -4.46
N HIS A 28 14.62 13.39 -5.58
CA HIS A 28 13.94 14.69 -5.66
C HIS A 28 12.72 14.58 -6.59
N VAL A 29 11.73 15.44 -6.38
CA VAL A 29 10.54 15.49 -7.21
C VAL A 29 10.91 15.95 -8.62
N LEU A 30 10.75 15.10 -9.62
CA LEU A 30 10.99 15.41 -11.02
C LEU A 30 9.79 16.11 -11.66
N LYS A 31 8.58 15.73 -11.26
CA LYS A 31 7.35 16.22 -11.87
C LYS A 31 6.19 16.14 -10.88
N THR A 32 5.36 17.17 -10.88
CA THR A 32 4.08 17.20 -10.17
C THR A 32 2.95 17.38 -11.18
N VAL A 33 1.92 16.55 -11.08
CA VAL A 33 0.73 16.61 -11.94
C VAL A 33 -0.50 16.83 -11.08
N LYS A 34 -1.31 17.84 -11.45
CA LYS A 34 -2.60 18.07 -10.81
C LYS A 34 -3.63 17.13 -11.43
N VAL A 35 -4.12 16.20 -10.64
CA VAL A 35 -5.12 15.21 -11.08
C VAL A 35 -6.56 15.70 -10.92
N GLY A 36 -6.79 16.73 -10.11
CA GLY A 36 -8.11 17.33 -9.90
C GLY A 36 -9.15 16.39 -9.28
N GLY A 37 -10.43 16.79 -9.35
CA GLY A 37 -11.55 16.00 -8.85
C GLY A 37 -11.63 15.92 -7.32
N GLU A 38 -12.70 15.29 -6.84
CA GLU A 38 -12.95 15.03 -5.42
C GLU A 38 -12.55 13.61 -5.03
N GLY A 39 -12.46 13.35 -3.73
CA GLY A 39 -12.07 12.08 -3.12
C GLY A 39 -10.59 12.05 -2.71
N GLY A 40 -10.30 11.25 -1.71
CA GLY A 40 -8.95 10.90 -1.30
C GLY A 40 -8.27 9.96 -2.31
N TRP A 41 -7.16 9.44 -1.92
CA TRP A 41 -6.47 8.32 -2.57
C TRP A 41 -6.04 7.35 -1.47
N ASP A 42 -5.70 6.13 -1.89
CA ASP A 42 -5.23 5.07 -1.03
C ASP A 42 -4.09 4.33 -1.72
N TYR A 43 -3.95 3.01 -1.58
CA TYR A 43 -2.88 2.25 -2.22
C TYR A 43 -2.78 2.51 -3.72
N LEU A 44 -1.62 2.97 -4.16
CA LEU A 44 -1.34 3.27 -5.56
C LEU A 44 -0.70 2.06 -6.23
N TYR A 45 -1.24 1.64 -7.36
CA TYR A 45 -0.72 0.50 -8.10
C TYR A 45 -0.07 0.90 -9.42
N ALA A 46 1.18 0.50 -9.62
CA ALA A 46 1.93 0.72 -10.85
C ALA A 46 2.06 -0.59 -11.64
N ASP A 47 1.27 -0.74 -12.68
CA ASP A 47 1.40 -1.85 -13.62
C ASP A 47 2.56 -1.58 -14.58
N SER A 48 3.67 -2.28 -14.36
CA SER A 48 4.86 -2.14 -15.20
C SER A 48 4.73 -2.84 -16.55
N ALA A 49 3.82 -3.82 -16.69
CA ALA A 49 3.62 -4.55 -17.93
C ALA A 49 2.83 -3.73 -18.96
N ASP A 50 1.70 -3.21 -18.57
CA ASP A 50 0.84 -2.37 -19.43
C ASP A 50 1.19 -0.87 -19.33
N ARG A 51 2.18 -0.48 -18.51
CA ARG A 51 2.62 0.91 -18.28
C ARG A 51 1.48 1.81 -17.82
N GLN A 52 0.65 1.32 -16.93
CA GLN A 52 -0.48 2.05 -16.35
C GLN A 52 -0.29 2.30 -14.85
N PHE A 53 -0.81 3.42 -14.40
CA PHE A 53 -0.76 3.83 -13.00
C PHE A 53 -2.19 4.03 -12.50
N TYR A 54 -2.59 3.21 -11.55
CA TYR A 54 -3.94 3.18 -10.98
C TYR A 54 -3.97 3.95 -9.67
N VAL A 55 -4.93 4.87 -9.57
CA VAL A 55 -5.13 5.74 -8.41
C VAL A 55 -6.54 5.56 -7.90
N PRO A 56 -6.77 4.75 -6.86
CA PRO A 56 -8.07 4.63 -6.20
C PRO A 56 -8.52 5.97 -5.63
N ARG A 57 -9.81 6.33 -5.86
CA ARG A 57 -10.41 7.61 -5.46
C ARG A 57 -11.72 7.42 -4.70
N GLY A 58 -11.85 6.33 -3.96
CA GLY A 58 -13.01 6.01 -3.15
C GLY A 58 -14.23 5.50 -3.94
N ASN A 59 -14.65 6.14 -5.01
CA ASN A 59 -15.79 5.72 -5.84
C ASN A 59 -15.42 5.43 -7.31
N ARG A 60 -14.15 5.48 -7.63
CA ARG A 60 -13.58 5.20 -8.94
C ARG A 60 -12.08 4.94 -8.83
N ILE A 61 -11.49 4.41 -9.88
CA ILE A 61 -10.03 4.37 -10.03
C ILE A 61 -9.67 5.21 -11.25
N ASP A 62 -8.90 6.27 -11.04
CA ASP A 62 -8.35 7.07 -12.13
C ASP A 62 -7.09 6.39 -12.66
N VAL A 63 -6.98 6.25 -13.98
CA VAL A 63 -5.86 5.54 -14.63
C VAL A 63 -5.04 6.51 -15.45
N TYR A 64 -3.73 6.46 -15.25
CA TYR A 64 -2.75 7.32 -15.93
C TYR A 64 -1.71 6.46 -16.65
N ASP A 65 -1.19 6.99 -17.75
CA ASP A 65 0.00 6.44 -18.39
C ASP A 65 1.22 6.66 -17.47
N LEU A 66 1.93 5.59 -17.16
CA LEU A 66 3.01 5.59 -16.15
C LEU A 66 4.21 6.44 -16.57
N ASP A 67 4.47 6.63 -17.85
CA ASP A 67 5.62 7.38 -18.36
C ASP A 67 5.32 8.88 -18.48
N THR A 68 4.13 9.22 -18.94
CA THR A 68 3.75 10.61 -19.22
C THR A 68 2.92 11.25 -18.13
N LEU A 69 2.32 10.45 -17.25
CA LEU A 69 1.32 10.82 -16.23
C LEU A 69 0.08 11.50 -16.84
N LYS A 70 -0.22 11.23 -18.10
CA LYS A 70 -1.45 11.70 -18.72
C LYS A 70 -2.60 10.77 -18.38
N PRO A 71 -3.83 11.29 -18.19
CA PRO A 71 -4.99 10.45 -17.95
C PRO A 71 -5.25 9.54 -19.15
N VAL A 72 -5.49 8.25 -18.87
CA VAL A 72 -5.87 7.22 -19.84
C VAL A 72 -7.37 6.98 -19.78
N GLY A 73 -7.94 6.94 -18.58
CA GLY A 73 -9.35 6.70 -18.35
C GLY A 73 -9.68 6.51 -16.89
N THR A 74 -10.86 5.96 -16.65
CA THR A 74 -11.40 5.74 -15.31
C THR A 74 -12.13 4.41 -15.26
N ILE A 75 -11.93 3.64 -14.19
CA ILE A 75 -12.73 2.47 -13.86
C ILE A 75 -13.81 2.95 -12.90
N ALA A 76 -15.06 2.83 -13.36
CA ALA A 76 -16.24 3.25 -12.62
C ALA A 76 -16.79 2.12 -11.73
N ASP A 77 -17.93 2.40 -11.08
CA ASP A 77 -18.73 1.43 -10.32
C ASP A 77 -18.05 0.84 -9.08
N THR A 78 -16.93 1.43 -8.66
CA THR A 78 -16.26 1.05 -7.42
C THR A 78 -16.86 1.79 -6.22
N THR A 79 -17.04 1.09 -5.11
CA THR A 79 -17.55 1.69 -3.87
C THR A 79 -16.54 1.51 -2.76
N ARG A 80 -16.02 2.62 -2.22
CA ARG A 80 -14.98 2.60 -1.18
C ARG A 80 -13.77 1.79 -1.63
N VAL A 81 -13.29 2.05 -2.85
CA VAL A 81 -12.08 1.39 -3.37
C VAL A 81 -10.84 1.93 -2.67
N HIS A 82 -9.99 1.02 -2.24
CA HIS A 82 -8.73 1.31 -1.57
C HIS A 82 -7.53 0.87 -2.41
N ASP A 83 -7.58 -0.30 -3.04
CA ASP A 83 -6.45 -0.89 -3.75
C ASP A 83 -6.85 -1.49 -5.09
N ALA A 84 -5.85 -1.74 -5.95
CA ALA A 84 -6.00 -2.34 -7.26
C ALA A 84 -4.82 -3.27 -7.59
N ALA A 85 -5.08 -4.35 -8.32
CA ALA A 85 -4.03 -5.16 -8.95
C ALA A 85 -4.50 -5.70 -10.28
N VAL A 86 -3.55 -6.03 -11.16
CA VAL A 86 -3.80 -6.60 -12.48
C VAL A 86 -3.06 -7.93 -12.59
N ASP A 87 -3.75 -8.95 -13.08
CA ASP A 87 -3.11 -10.17 -13.54
C ASP A 87 -2.47 -9.92 -14.92
N PRO A 88 -1.15 -9.94 -15.03
CA PRO A 88 -0.46 -9.64 -16.29
C PRO A 88 -0.68 -10.69 -17.37
N ALA A 89 -1.12 -11.90 -17.01
CA ALA A 89 -1.35 -12.98 -17.96
C ALA A 89 -2.68 -12.83 -18.70
N THR A 90 -3.73 -12.45 -17.98
CA THR A 90 -5.08 -12.29 -18.54
C THR A 90 -5.40 -10.84 -18.91
N GLY A 91 -4.78 -9.88 -18.25
CA GLY A 91 -5.15 -8.45 -18.31
C GLY A 91 -6.42 -8.15 -17.50
N ASN A 92 -6.85 -9.05 -16.62
CA ASN A 92 -7.93 -8.78 -15.69
C ASN A 92 -7.42 -8.00 -14.49
N GLY A 93 -8.06 -6.87 -14.20
CA GLY A 93 -7.81 -6.09 -13.01
C GLY A 93 -8.88 -6.32 -11.96
N PHE A 94 -8.50 -6.19 -10.69
CA PHE A 94 -9.37 -6.34 -9.52
C PHE A 94 -9.13 -5.19 -8.55
N CYS A 95 -10.16 -4.76 -7.83
CA CYS A 95 -10.00 -3.77 -6.78
C CYS A 95 -10.68 -4.19 -5.48
N SER A 96 -10.12 -3.71 -4.37
CA SER A 96 -10.67 -3.91 -3.03
C SER A 96 -11.85 -2.96 -2.79
N SER A 97 -12.96 -3.23 -3.41
CA SER A 97 -14.24 -2.52 -3.21
C SER A 97 -15.33 -3.51 -2.78
N SER A 98 -16.48 -3.02 -2.37
CA SER A 98 -17.61 -3.88 -2.01
C SER A 98 -18.87 -3.45 -2.78
N PRO A 99 -19.24 -4.24 -3.83
CA PRO A 99 -18.59 -5.45 -4.33
C PRO A 99 -17.22 -5.19 -4.96
N VAL A 100 -16.38 -6.24 -5.07
CA VAL A 100 -15.15 -6.20 -5.88
C VAL A 100 -15.52 -5.97 -7.34
N VAL A 101 -14.80 -5.10 -8.02
CA VAL A 101 -14.95 -4.87 -9.46
C VAL A 101 -13.81 -5.58 -10.18
N GLU A 102 -14.16 -6.43 -11.15
CA GLU A 102 -13.24 -6.98 -12.14
C GLU A 102 -13.35 -6.19 -13.44
N TRP A 103 -12.22 -5.76 -14.00
CA TRP A 103 -12.17 -5.00 -15.25
C TRP A 103 -11.11 -5.52 -16.21
N ASN A 104 -11.20 -5.12 -17.46
CA ASN A 104 -10.16 -5.37 -18.45
C ASN A 104 -9.14 -4.23 -18.46
N SER A 105 -7.86 -4.49 -18.24
CA SER A 105 -6.79 -3.49 -18.10
C SER A 105 -6.61 -2.62 -19.37
N LYS A 106 -6.86 -3.19 -20.56
CA LYS A 106 -6.67 -2.46 -21.83
C LYS A 106 -7.84 -1.54 -22.18
N THR A 107 -9.05 -1.96 -21.85
CA THR A 107 -10.27 -1.21 -22.21
C THR A 107 -10.81 -0.39 -21.04
N LEU A 108 -10.35 -0.64 -19.83
CA LEU A 108 -10.82 -0.10 -18.56
C LEU A 108 -12.31 -0.33 -18.29
N LYS A 109 -12.91 -1.28 -19.00
CA LYS A 109 -14.33 -1.59 -18.84
C LYS A 109 -14.52 -2.66 -17.79
N THR A 110 -15.50 -2.45 -16.92
CA THR A 110 -15.98 -3.45 -15.97
C THR A 110 -16.41 -4.70 -16.73
N ILE A 111 -15.89 -5.85 -16.28
CA ILE A 111 -16.29 -7.19 -16.76
C ILE A 111 -17.45 -7.64 -15.90
N LYS A 112 -17.29 -7.59 -14.58
CA LYS A 112 -18.34 -7.95 -13.61
C LYS A 112 -18.05 -7.38 -12.22
N THR A 113 -19.04 -7.51 -11.34
CA THR A 113 -18.89 -7.25 -9.91
C THR A 113 -19.04 -8.56 -9.14
N ILE A 114 -18.21 -8.73 -8.10
CA ILE A 114 -18.14 -9.96 -7.31
C ILE A 114 -18.47 -9.60 -5.86
N PRO A 115 -19.63 -10.10 -5.35
CA PRO A 115 -19.97 -9.87 -3.95
C PRO A 115 -18.94 -10.51 -3.01
N VAL A 116 -18.47 -9.73 -2.05
CA VAL A 116 -17.56 -10.18 -0.99
C VAL A 116 -18.11 -9.77 0.36
N GLN A 117 -17.70 -10.49 1.39
CA GLN A 117 -18.02 -10.14 2.77
C GLN A 117 -16.93 -9.24 3.36
N GLY A 118 -17.23 -8.67 4.50
CA GLY A 118 -16.28 -7.87 5.24
C GLY A 118 -16.19 -6.41 4.75
N ARG A 119 -15.05 -5.82 5.01
CA ARG A 119 -14.70 -4.44 4.62
C ARG A 119 -13.38 -4.49 3.85
N PRO A 120 -13.44 -4.69 2.52
CA PRO A 120 -12.25 -4.75 1.68
C PRO A 120 -11.37 -3.51 1.86
N ASP A 121 -10.05 -3.73 1.90
CA ASP A 121 -9.05 -2.71 2.07
C ASP A 121 -7.87 -3.00 1.13
N GLY A 122 -6.81 -3.67 1.57
CA GLY A 122 -5.71 -4.06 0.70
C GLY A 122 -6.07 -5.18 -0.29
N LEU A 123 -5.24 -5.33 -1.32
CA LEU A 123 -5.38 -6.37 -2.33
C LEU A 123 -4.00 -6.87 -2.77
N LEU A 124 -3.87 -8.19 -2.97
CA LEU A 124 -2.64 -8.80 -3.43
C LEU A 124 -2.92 -9.78 -4.57
N PHE A 125 -2.20 -9.66 -5.68
CA PHE A 125 -2.12 -10.71 -6.70
C PHE A 125 -0.92 -11.62 -6.44
N ASP A 126 -1.15 -12.93 -6.40
CA ASP A 126 -0.11 -13.94 -6.26
C ASP A 126 0.15 -14.63 -7.60
N PRO A 127 1.34 -14.45 -8.21
CA PRO A 127 1.65 -15.06 -9.51
C PRO A 127 1.87 -16.57 -9.43
N ALA A 128 2.17 -17.13 -8.24
CA ALA A 128 2.40 -18.58 -8.11
C ALA A 128 1.11 -19.41 -8.21
N THR A 129 0.00 -18.83 -7.76
CA THR A 129 -1.32 -19.50 -7.79
C THR A 129 -2.30 -18.86 -8.74
N GLU A 130 -1.93 -17.75 -9.39
CA GLU A 130 -2.81 -16.94 -10.25
C GLU A 130 -4.10 -16.54 -9.52
N ARG A 131 -3.95 -16.11 -8.24
CA ARG A 131 -5.06 -15.74 -7.36
C ARG A 131 -4.94 -14.30 -6.87
N VAL A 132 -6.10 -13.72 -6.64
CA VAL A 132 -6.25 -12.41 -6.00
C VAL A 132 -6.76 -12.61 -4.58
N PHE A 133 -6.06 -11.97 -3.63
CA PHE A 133 -6.41 -11.96 -2.21
C PHE A 133 -6.92 -10.57 -1.87
N VAL A 134 -8.20 -10.46 -1.58
CA VAL A 134 -8.85 -9.22 -1.15
C VAL A 134 -8.91 -9.22 0.36
N LEU A 135 -8.12 -8.34 0.97
CA LEU A 135 -7.97 -8.23 2.42
C LEU A 135 -9.13 -7.45 3.04
N SER A 136 -9.45 -7.74 4.28
CA SER A 136 -10.54 -7.08 5.00
C SER A 136 -10.26 -6.99 6.49
N HIS A 137 -10.45 -5.80 7.07
CA HIS A 137 -10.36 -5.58 8.52
C HIS A 137 -11.44 -6.30 9.34
N SER A 138 -12.47 -6.83 8.68
CA SER A 138 -13.51 -7.65 9.33
C SER A 138 -13.61 -9.00 8.65
N GLN A 139 -13.98 -10.03 9.42
CA GLN A 139 -14.04 -11.40 8.90
C GLN A 139 -15.06 -11.57 7.76
N PRO A 140 -14.72 -12.40 6.76
CA PRO A 140 -13.46 -13.11 6.60
C PRO A 140 -12.33 -12.10 6.28
N ASN A 141 -11.15 -12.30 6.87
CA ASN A 141 -10.04 -11.37 6.72
C ASN A 141 -9.43 -11.37 5.32
N ALA A 142 -9.58 -12.42 4.55
CA ALA A 142 -9.27 -12.44 3.12
C ALA A 142 -10.29 -13.25 2.35
N THR A 143 -10.74 -12.70 1.22
CA THR A 143 -11.49 -13.43 0.18
C THR A 143 -10.56 -13.71 -0.97
N VAL A 144 -10.49 -14.96 -1.41
CA VAL A 144 -9.55 -15.42 -2.45
C VAL A 144 -10.32 -15.74 -3.72
N MET A 145 -9.83 -15.21 -4.83
CA MET A 145 -10.45 -15.35 -6.16
C MET A 145 -9.43 -15.91 -7.16
N ASP A 146 -9.91 -16.68 -8.11
CA ASP A 146 -9.16 -17.01 -9.31
C ASP A 146 -9.04 -15.75 -10.19
N ALA A 147 -7.83 -15.35 -10.56
CA ALA A 147 -7.60 -14.13 -11.32
C ALA A 147 -8.05 -14.24 -12.79
N LYS A 148 -8.23 -15.47 -13.29
CA LYS A 148 -8.68 -15.71 -14.65
C LYS A 148 -10.13 -15.30 -14.89
N ASP A 149 -10.99 -15.52 -13.89
CA ASP A 149 -12.41 -15.33 -14.05
C ASP A 149 -13.14 -14.78 -12.82
N GLY A 150 -12.39 -14.37 -11.78
CA GLY A 150 -12.92 -13.81 -10.54
C GLY A 150 -13.80 -14.79 -9.73
N THR A 151 -13.71 -16.08 -9.97
CA THR A 151 -14.41 -17.09 -9.16
C THR A 151 -13.86 -17.09 -7.74
N VAL A 152 -14.73 -16.93 -6.73
CA VAL A 152 -14.32 -17.05 -5.33
C VAL A 152 -13.96 -18.50 -5.02
N VAL A 153 -12.71 -18.75 -4.67
CA VAL A 153 -12.17 -20.09 -4.39
C VAL A 153 -12.03 -20.39 -2.90
N GLY A 154 -12.13 -19.39 -2.04
CA GLY A 154 -12.08 -19.58 -0.60
C GLY A 154 -11.96 -18.29 0.19
N THR A 155 -11.81 -18.45 1.50
CA THR A 155 -11.58 -17.36 2.46
C THR A 155 -10.50 -17.79 3.45
N ILE A 156 -9.83 -16.81 4.06
CA ILE A 156 -8.81 -17.05 5.08
C ILE A 156 -9.16 -16.23 6.32
N ASP A 157 -9.06 -16.83 7.49
CA ASP A 157 -9.01 -16.12 8.76
C ASP A 157 -7.52 -15.87 9.08
N LEU A 158 -7.10 -14.61 9.01
CA LEU A 158 -5.72 -14.19 9.28
C LEU A 158 -5.48 -13.89 10.77
N GLY A 159 -6.51 -14.01 11.59
CA GLY A 159 -6.42 -13.81 13.04
C GLY A 159 -6.45 -12.36 13.51
N GLY A 160 -6.63 -11.40 12.62
CA GLY A 160 -6.67 -9.97 12.94
C GLY A 160 -6.99 -9.10 11.73
N ALA A 161 -6.72 -7.80 11.84
CA ALA A 161 -6.94 -6.81 10.78
C ALA A 161 -5.71 -6.77 9.84
N PRO A 162 -5.81 -7.35 8.62
CA PRO A 162 -4.72 -7.30 7.66
C PRO A 162 -4.67 -5.93 6.99
N GLU A 163 -3.46 -5.44 6.84
CA GLU A 163 -3.09 -4.29 6.03
C GLU A 163 -2.43 -4.75 4.72
N GLN A 164 -1.31 -4.18 4.34
CA GLN A 164 -0.60 -4.56 3.13
C GLN A 164 0.13 -5.90 3.29
N GLY A 165 0.31 -6.61 2.18
CA GLY A 165 1.05 -7.86 2.11
C GLY A 165 1.92 -7.98 0.87
N ALA A 166 2.68 -9.08 0.82
CA ALA A 166 3.52 -9.44 -0.32
C ALA A 166 3.47 -10.96 -0.59
N SER A 167 3.71 -11.32 -1.85
CA SER A 167 3.94 -12.70 -2.30
C SER A 167 5.43 -12.89 -2.59
N ASP A 168 5.96 -14.07 -2.24
CA ASP A 168 7.31 -14.49 -2.65
C ASP A 168 7.36 -15.02 -4.10
N GLY A 169 6.19 -15.13 -4.76
CA GLY A 169 6.05 -15.72 -6.09
C GLY A 169 6.32 -17.24 -6.14
N ALA A 170 6.48 -17.89 -4.98
CA ALA A 170 6.75 -19.30 -4.84
C ALA A 170 5.68 -20.05 -4.02
N GLY A 171 4.70 -19.31 -3.49
CA GLY A 171 3.54 -19.86 -2.80
C GLY A 171 3.42 -19.48 -1.34
N HIS A 172 4.26 -18.57 -0.84
CA HIS A 172 4.07 -17.96 0.47
C HIS A 172 3.61 -16.51 0.34
N LEU A 173 2.67 -16.16 1.19
CA LEU A 173 2.18 -14.79 1.32
C LEU A 173 2.45 -14.30 2.73
N TYR A 174 2.75 -13.03 2.85
CA TYR A 174 3.03 -12.36 4.11
C TYR A 174 2.13 -11.15 4.23
N PHE A 175 1.41 -11.00 5.35
CA PHE A 175 0.49 -9.91 5.59
C PHE A 175 0.76 -9.26 6.94
N ASN A 176 0.91 -7.95 6.96
CA ASN A 176 0.87 -7.20 8.21
C ASN A 176 -0.50 -7.35 8.87
N ILE A 177 -0.52 -7.66 10.17
CA ILE A 177 -1.75 -7.74 10.98
C ILE A 177 -1.69 -6.61 12.01
N GLU A 178 -2.37 -5.51 11.69
CA GLU A 178 -2.23 -4.23 12.38
C GLU A 178 -2.54 -4.35 13.89
N ASP A 179 -3.67 -4.96 14.23
CA ASP A 179 -4.15 -5.08 15.61
C ASP A 179 -3.49 -6.19 16.44
N LYS A 180 -2.49 -6.89 15.85
CA LYS A 180 -1.77 -8.00 16.50
C LYS A 180 -0.25 -7.80 16.52
N ASP A 181 0.28 -6.72 15.97
CA ASP A 181 1.71 -6.44 15.92
C ASP A 181 2.55 -7.62 15.39
N ASN A 182 2.07 -8.26 14.33
CA ASN A 182 2.75 -9.39 13.72
C ASN A 182 2.56 -9.43 12.20
N VAL A 183 3.30 -10.33 11.54
CA VAL A 183 3.14 -10.68 10.14
C VAL A 183 2.57 -12.09 10.06
N ALA A 184 1.40 -12.26 9.46
CA ALA A 184 0.84 -13.58 9.17
C ALA A 184 1.53 -14.19 7.94
N VAL A 185 1.88 -15.46 8.02
CA VAL A 185 2.45 -16.26 6.92
C VAL A 185 1.39 -17.23 6.42
N VAL A 186 1.13 -17.23 5.12
CA VAL A 186 0.07 -18.02 4.49
C VAL A 186 0.64 -18.87 3.37
N ASP A 187 0.26 -20.12 3.33
CA ASP A 187 0.41 -20.97 2.14
C ASP A 187 -0.70 -20.61 1.13
N ALA A 188 -0.30 -20.00 0.01
CA ALA A 188 -1.22 -19.48 -1.01
C ALA A 188 -2.04 -20.59 -1.70
N LYS A 189 -1.52 -21.80 -1.73
CA LYS A 189 -2.13 -22.96 -2.39
C LYS A 189 -3.22 -23.61 -1.54
N THR A 190 -2.92 -23.82 -0.27
CA THR A 190 -3.84 -24.46 0.68
C THR A 190 -4.73 -23.47 1.41
N LEU A 191 -4.47 -22.17 1.29
CA LEU A 191 -5.17 -21.06 1.96
C LEU A 191 -5.11 -21.17 3.50
N LYS A 192 -4.01 -21.66 4.03
CA LYS A 192 -3.80 -21.84 5.47
C LYS A 192 -2.75 -20.88 6.00
N VAL A 193 -3.04 -20.28 7.13
CA VAL A 193 -2.04 -19.60 7.94
C VAL A 193 -1.08 -20.67 8.48
N THR A 194 0.21 -20.54 8.18
CA THR A 194 1.27 -21.46 8.57
C THR A 194 2.08 -20.95 9.75
N GLY A 195 2.01 -19.65 10.04
CA GLY A 195 2.71 -19.05 11.15
C GLY A 195 2.42 -17.56 11.31
N HIS A 196 2.96 -16.98 12.37
CA HIS A 196 2.97 -15.55 12.62
C HIS A 196 4.36 -15.15 13.09
N TYR A 197 4.88 -14.06 12.54
CA TYR A 197 6.14 -13.46 12.97
C TYR A 197 5.87 -12.28 13.89
N ASP A 198 6.12 -12.45 15.18
CA ASP A 198 5.95 -11.41 16.19
C ASP A 198 6.97 -10.28 15.99
N LEU A 199 6.53 -9.04 15.97
CA LEU A 199 7.41 -7.88 15.87
C LEU A 199 8.14 -7.59 17.21
N ALA A 200 7.87 -8.38 18.24
CA ALA A 200 8.58 -8.39 19.53
C ALA A 200 8.69 -7.00 20.19
N GLY A 201 7.66 -6.16 20.03
CA GLY A 201 7.62 -4.78 20.55
C GLY A 201 8.61 -3.83 19.84
N LYS A 202 9.18 -4.24 18.71
CA LYS A 202 10.05 -3.38 17.89
C LYS A 202 9.26 -2.49 16.93
N GLY A 203 8.02 -2.87 16.64
CA GLY A 203 7.04 -2.12 15.89
C GLY A 203 5.64 -2.46 16.37
N GLY A 204 4.69 -1.57 16.18
CA GLY A 204 3.28 -1.78 16.51
C GLY A 204 2.38 -1.06 15.50
N GLY A 205 1.19 -1.62 15.26
CA GLY A 205 0.32 -1.20 14.18
C GLY A 205 1.03 -1.29 12.82
N PRO A 206 1.49 -2.48 12.38
CA PRO A 206 2.15 -2.61 11.09
C PRO A 206 1.14 -2.40 9.95
N ALA A 207 1.40 -1.41 9.08
CA ALA A 207 0.55 -1.06 7.93
C ALA A 207 1.29 -1.33 6.62
N GLY A 208 2.18 -0.43 6.18
CA GLY A 208 2.92 -0.62 4.93
C GLY A 208 3.80 -1.87 4.94
N PHE A 209 3.91 -2.52 3.79
CA PHE A 209 4.68 -3.76 3.67
C PHE A 209 5.45 -3.82 2.35
N ALA A 210 6.65 -4.37 2.40
CA ALA A 210 7.45 -4.63 1.20
C ALA A 210 8.29 -5.90 1.37
N MET A 211 8.70 -6.50 0.26
CA MET A 211 9.53 -7.70 0.26
C MET A 211 10.64 -7.63 -0.78
N ASP A 212 11.86 -7.94 -0.39
CA ASP A 212 12.88 -8.40 -1.31
C ASP A 212 12.75 -9.92 -1.47
N VAL A 213 12.11 -10.31 -2.55
CA VAL A 213 11.87 -11.71 -2.89
C VAL A 213 13.17 -12.49 -3.09
N LYS A 214 14.19 -11.84 -3.67
CA LYS A 214 15.48 -12.49 -3.97
C LYS A 214 16.25 -12.88 -2.73
N ASN A 215 16.27 -12.00 -1.72
CA ASN A 215 17.04 -12.19 -0.50
C ASN A 215 16.18 -12.65 0.69
N HIS A 216 14.89 -12.88 0.48
CA HIS A 216 13.92 -13.31 1.49
C HIS A 216 13.85 -12.34 2.68
N ILE A 217 13.76 -11.04 2.37
CA ILE A 217 13.69 -9.98 3.39
C ILE A 217 12.33 -9.29 3.35
N LEU A 218 11.72 -9.17 4.52
CA LEU A 218 10.46 -8.45 4.72
C LEU A 218 10.73 -7.09 5.37
N PHE A 219 10.02 -6.07 4.93
CA PHE A 219 10.01 -4.72 5.50
C PHE A 219 8.61 -4.43 6.00
N SER A 220 8.40 -4.51 7.31
CA SER A 220 7.14 -4.17 7.98
C SER A 220 7.24 -2.77 8.55
N PHE A 221 6.48 -1.83 7.96
CA PHE A 221 6.46 -0.44 8.38
C PHE A 221 5.33 -0.22 9.38
N CYS A 222 5.66 0.33 10.54
CA CYS A 222 4.81 0.36 11.72
C CYS A 222 4.50 1.78 12.19
N HIS A 223 3.33 1.94 12.81
CA HIS A 223 2.86 3.22 13.33
C HIS A 223 3.46 3.62 14.67
N ASN A 224 3.51 2.70 15.63
CA ASN A 224 3.86 3.04 17.01
C ASN A 224 4.64 1.91 17.74
N PRO A 225 5.95 2.05 17.93
CA PRO A 225 6.76 3.17 17.43
C PRO A 225 6.80 3.24 15.90
N ALA A 226 6.99 4.46 15.36
CA ALA A 226 7.15 4.69 13.94
C ALA A 226 8.50 4.10 13.47
N THR A 227 8.49 2.86 13.04
CA THR A 227 9.68 2.08 12.71
C THR A 227 9.43 1.19 11.50
N CYS A 228 10.48 0.88 10.76
CA CYS A 228 10.52 -0.26 9.87
C CYS A 228 11.19 -1.43 10.61
N VAL A 229 10.46 -2.52 10.81
CA VAL A 229 11.01 -3.78 11.31
C VAL A 229 11.37 -4.63 10.11
N ILE A 230 12.65 -5.02 10.01
CA ILE A 230 13.18 -5.81 8.90
C ILE A 230 13.34 -7.25 9.40
N LEU A 231 12.71 -8.20 8.71
CA LEU A 231 12.69 -9.61 9.11
C LEU A 231 13.22 -10.51 7.98
N ASN A 232 13.76 -11.65 8.36
CA ASN A 232 13.97 -12.76 7.46
C ASN A 232 12.62 -13.44 7.15
N ALA A 233 12.30 -13.66 5.88
CA ALA A 233 11.03 -14.24 5.45
C ALA A 233 10.90 -15.74 5.76
N ASP A 234 12.02 -16.47 5.93
CA ASP A 234 12.00 -17.90 6.13
C ASP A 234 11.66 -18.29 7.58
N ASP A 235 12.08 -17.47 8.55
CA ASP A 235 11.96 -17.81 9.98
C ASP A 235 11.39 -16.68 10.87
N GLY A 236 11.14 -15.50 10.31
CA GLY A 236 10.62 -14.35 11.03
C GLY A 236 11.63 -13.67 11.96
N LYS A 237 12.92 -14.02 11.88
CA LYS A 237 13.96 -13.40 12.71
C LYS A 237 14.08 -11.92 12.37
N ILE A 238 14.00 -11.06 13.39
CA ILE A 238 14.24 -9.62 13.23
C ILE A 238 15.73 -9.40 12.93
N LEU A 239 16.01 -8.81 11.77
CA LEU A 239 17.36 -8.49 11.30
C LEU A 239 17.78 -7.09 11.73
N ALA A 240 16.84 -6.13 11.63
CA ALA A 240 17.09 -4.74 11.98
C ALA A 240 15.78 -4.01 12.33
N THR A 241 15.92 -2.84 12.94
CA THR A 241 14.83 -1.91 13.18
C THR A 241 15.34 -0.50 12.91
N LEU A 242 14.63 0.26 12.07
CA LEU A 242 15.01 1.61 11.67
C LEU A 242 13.86 2.58 11.96
N PRO A 243 14.16 3.79 12.47
CA PRO A 243 13.13 4.81 12.63
C PRO A 243 12.66 5.30 11.26
N ILE A 244 11.36 5.61 11.16
CA ILE A 244 10.73 6.20 9.97
C ILE A 244 9.91 7.44 10.36
N GLY A 245 9.28 8.11 9.40
CA GLY A 245 8.30 9.17 9.65
C GLY A 245 7.00 8.63 10.26
N SER A 246 6.08 9.51 10.59
CA SER A 246 4.80 9.14 11.21
C SER A 246 3.68 8.99 10.19
N GLY A 247 2.70 8.13 10.52
CA GLY A 247 1.51 7.91 9.69
C GLY A 247 1.86 7.11 8.42
N VAL A 248 2.60 6.01 8.59
CA VAL A 248 2.86 5.07 7.49
C VAL A 248 1.55 4.48 6.97
N ASP A 249 1.50 4.22 5.68
CA ASP A 249 0.34 3.63 5.02
C ASP A 249 0.78 2.48 4.10
N ALA A 250 1.53 2.76 3.07
CA ALA A 250 1.98 1.75 2.11
C ALA A 250 3.50 1.58 2.08
N GLY A 251 3.94 0.39 1.67
CA GLY A 251 5.33 0.06 1.40
C GLY A 251 5.56 -0.47 -0.02
N SER A 252 6.77 -0.35 -0.52
CA SER A 252 7.18 -0.89 -1.82
C SER A 252 8.67 -1.21 -1.84
N PHE A 253 9.10 -2.13 -2.68
CA PHE A 253 10.50 -2.49 -2.87
C PHE A 253 10.92 -2.40 -4.34
N ASN A 254 12.04 -1.77 -4.60
CA ASN A 254 12.65 -1.73 -5.93
C ASN A 254 13.83 -2.71 -6.01
N PRO A 255 13.65 -3.86 -6.67
CA PRO A 255 14.70 -4.90 -6.73
C PRO A 255 15.92 -4.50 -7.57
N LYS A 256 15.79 -3.47 -8.43
CA LYS A 256 16.93 -2.98 -9.23
C LYS A 256 17.87 -2.12 -8.42
N THR A 257 17.32 -1.33 -7.49
CA THR A 257 18.11 -0.46 -6.62
C THR A 257 18.28 -1.03 -5.22
N MET A 258 17.64 -2.14 -4.88
CA MET A 258 17.65 -2.76 -3.55
C MET A 258 17.21 -1.74 -2.48
N GLU A 259 16.09 -1.10 -2.71
CA GLU A 259 15.57 -0.04 -1.84
C GLU A 259 14.10 -0.27 -1.51
N ALA A 260 13.78 -0.22 -0.21
CA ALA A 260 12.42 -0.20 0.30
C ALA A 260 11.97 1.25 0.53
N PHE A 261 10.71 1.51 0.26
CA PHE A 261 10.07 2.82 0.40
C PHE A 261 8.81 2.67 1.22
N SER A 262 8.44 3.72 1.95
CA SER A 262 7.09 3.80 2.53
C SER A 262 6.53 5.22 2.44
N SER A 263 5.20 5.31 2.24
CA SER A 263 4.49 6.58 2.31
C SER A 263 4.21 6.96 3.76
N GLN A 264 4.32 8.27 4.08
CA GLN A 264 4.12 8.77 5.43
C GLN A 264 3.13 9.93 5.43
N GLY A 265 2.20 9.93 6.37
CA GLY A 265 1.23 11.01 6.56
C GLY A 265 1.85 12.35 6.95
N ASP A 266 3.07 12.36 7.48
CA ASP A 266 3.82 13.58 7.78
C ASP A 266 4.48 14.22 6.54
N GLY A 267 4.31 13.62 5.36
CA GLY A 267 4.83 14.11 4.09
C GLY A 267 6.27 13.67 3.78
N THR A 268 6.85 12.78 4.60
CA THR A 268 8.16 12.17 4.30
C THR A 268 8.02 10.89 3.47
N LEU A 269 9.09 10.52 2.78
CA LEU A 269 9.24 9.25 2.06
C LEU A 269 10.56 8.61 2.50
N PRO A 270 10.56 7.77 3.53
CA PRO A 270 11.73 6.98 3.89
C PRO A 270 12.20 6.09 2.75
N VAL A 271 13.51 6.06 2.56
CA VAL A 271 14.17 5.17 1.59
C VAL A 271 15.21 4.37 2.36
N ILE A 272 15.01 3.06 2.42
CA ILE A 272 15.87 2.14 3.13
C ILE A 272 16.65 1.32 2.10
N LYS A 273 17.96 1.54 2.08
CA LYS A 273 18.88 0.83 1.20
C LYS A 273 19.33 -0.47 1.85
N GLU A 274 19.11 -1.57 1.17
CA GLU A 274 19.73 -2.85 1.51
C GLU A 274 21.15 -2.89 0.99
N ASN A 275 22.13 -2.99 1.89
CA ASN A 275 23.55 -3.01 1.53
C ASN A 275 24.13 -4.43 1.52
N SER A 276 23.51 -5.33 2.27
CA SER A 276 23.81 -6.78 2.30
C SER A 276 22.59 -7.53 2.75
N PRO A 277 22.33 -8.71 2.22
CA PRO A 277 21.25 -9.57 2.69
C PRO A 277 21.51 -10.09 4.10
#